data_aaca4fa7cbd73a0b1d59ea67124776f2
#
_entry.id   aaca4fa7cbd73a0b1d59ea67124776f2
#
_cell.length_a   1.000
_cell.length_b   1.000
_cell.length_c   1.000
_cell.angle_alpha   90.00
_cell.angle_beta   90.00
_cell.angle_gamma   90.00
#
_symmetry.space_group_name_H-M   'P 1'
#
loop_
_entity.id
_entity.type
_entity.pdbx_description
1 polymer ?
#
loop_
_entity_poly.entity_id
_entity_poly.type
_entity_poly.pdbx_seq_one_letter_code
_entity_poly.pdbx_strand_id
1 'polypeptide(L)'
;IQSVKADLLDKEIGYIRLTSFNENSSEQIEEKIEELEKNVNINAYILDLRNNPGGLLSQAIRISDFFLDNGEIVSTKSRKTSENRKWFAKKGDLTKGKRLIVLINYGSASASEIVAGALKDHKRAIILGENSFGKGSVQSIIPLKNKGAIRLTVAKYYLPSGKSISEVGVSPDIEINEEGEEFRIKSKTDNQLNYAIKLLKG
;
A
#
# COMPACT_ATOMS: atom_id res chain seq x y z
N ILE A 1 0.59 -9.09 -16.74
CA ILE A 1 0.07 -7.68 -16.70
C ILE A 1 1.03 -6.87 -15.85
N GLN A 2 1.58 -5.79 -16.44
CA GLN A 2 2.46 -4.89 -15.72
C GLN A 2 1.64 -4.00 -14.77
N SER A 3 1.80 -4.20 -13.46
CA SER A 3 1.11 -3.41 -12.43
C SER A 3 1.99 -2.35 -11.78
N VAL A 4 3.29 -2.40 -12.01
CA VAL A 4 4.29 -1.51 -11.42
C VAL A 4 4.92 -0.61 -12.47
N LYS A 5 4.99 0.69 -12.16
CA LYS A 5 5.77 1.68 -12.93
C LYS A 5 6.70 2.38 -11.95
N ALA A 6 7.93 2.64 -12.36
CA ALA A 6 8.89 3.36 -11.55
C ALA A 6 9.60 4.44 -12.37
N ASP A 7 9.94 5.53 -11.69
CA ASP A 7 10.67 6.66 -12.25
C ASP A 7 11.58 7.30 -11.20
N LEU A 8 12.60 7.98 -11.66
CA LEU A 8 13.45 8.82 -10.84
C LEU A 8 12.97 10.28 -10.96
N LEU A 9 12.46 10.84 -9.87
CA LEU A 9 12.04 12.23 -9.81
C LEU A 9 13.16 13.09 -9.21
N ASP A 10 13.35 14.27 -9.81
CA ASP A 10 14.33 15.28 -9.37
C ASP A 10 15.74 14.72 -9.11
N LYS A 11 16.10 13.61 -9.76
CA LYS A 11 17.38 12.90 -9.68
C LYS A 11 17.68 12.22 -8.33
N GLU A 12 16.77 12.28 -7.35
CA GLU A 12 17.03 11.81 -5.97
C GLU A 12 15.84 11.11 -5.30
N ILE A 13 14.64 11.12 -5.91
CA ILE A 13 13.44 10.50 -5.34
C ILE A 13 13.00 9.35 -6.23
N GLY A 14 12.99 8.13 -5.68
CA GLY A 14 12.42 6.96 -6.33
C GLY A 14 10.89 7.00 -6.26
N TYR A 15 10.22 7.11 -7.39
CA TYR A 15 8.77 7.03 -7.48
C TYR A 15 8.35 5.67 -8.00
N ILE A 16 7.49 4.99 -7.23
CA ILE A 16 6.96 3.67 -7.58
C ILE A 16 5.43 3.75 -7.52
N ARG A 17 4.78 3.50 -8.65
CA ARG A 17 3.33 3.40 -8.73
C ARG A 17 2.90 1.95 -8.88
N LEU A 18 2.05 1.51 -7.97
CA LEU A 18 1.40 0.19 -8.01
C LEU A 18 -0.09 0.37 -8.28
N THR A 19 -0.59 -0.22 -9.36
CA THR A 19 -2.00 -0.07 -9.79
C THR A 19 -2.90 -1.22 -9.35
N SER A 20 -2.32 -2.38 -9.04
CA SER A 20 -3.05 -3.55 -8.51
C SER A 20 -2.07 -4.55 -7.89
N PHE A 21 -2.55 -5.38 -6.96
CA PHE A 21 -1.76 -6.44 -6.32
C PHE A 21 -2.02 -7.79 -7.02
N ASN A 22 -1.29 -8.07 -8.08
CA ASN A 22 -1.30 -9.35 -8.80
C ASN A 22 -0.11 -10.24 -8.39
N GLU A 23 -0.04 -11.45 -8.92
CA GLU A 23 0.96 -12.46 -8.53
C GLU A 23 2.42 -12.00 -8.63
N ASN A 24 2.73 -11.10 -9.57
CA ASN A 24 4.11 -10.63 -9.84
C ASN A 24 4.39 -9.23 -9.28
N SER A 25 3.44 -8.62 -8.54
CA SER A 25 3.59 -7.22 -8.11
C SER A 25 4.77 -7.00 -7.17
N SER A 26 5.00 -7.91 -6.23
CA SER A 26 6.13 -7.81 -5.31
C SER A 26 7.46 -7.97 -6.03
N GLU A 27 7.58 -8.93 -6.94
CA GLU A 27 8.80 -9.14 -7.73
C GLU A 27 9.12 -7.90 -8.58
N GLN A 28 8.11 -7.34 -9.26
CA GLN A 28 8.28 -6.12 -10.04
C GLN A 28 8.70 -4.91 -9.17
N ILE A 29 8.17 -4.78 -7.94
CA ILE A 29 8.60 -3.70 -7.03
C ILE A 29 10.03 -3.91 -6.56
N GLU A 30 10.39 -5.14 -6.18
CA GLU A 30 11.74 -5.49 -5.75
C GLU A 30 12.77 -5.13 -6.84
N GLU A 31 12.54 -5.58 -8.08
CA GLU A 31 13.38 -5.24 -9.24
C GLU A 31 13.51 -3.72 -9.43
N LYS A 32 12.39 -2.98 -9.28
CA LYS A 32 12.41 -1.52 -9.46
C LYS A 32 13.13 -0.79 -8.33
N ILE A 33 13.04 -1.26 -7.09
CA ILE A 33 13.83 -0.72 -5.98
C ILE A 33 15.31 -0.99 -6.23
N GLU A 34 15.68 -2.21 -6.60
CA GLU A 34 17.08 -2.56 -6.89
C GLU A 34 17.65 -1.73 -8.05
N GLU A 35 16.84 -1.50 -9.09
CA GLU A 35 17.23 -0.66 -10.23
C GLU A 35 17.46 0.80 -9.79
N LEU A 36 16.56 1.35 -9.00
CA LEU A 36 16.66 2.71 -8.46
C LEU A 36 17.83 2.86 -7.48
N GLU A 37 18.10 1.86 -6.63
CA GLU A 37 19.20 1.88 -5.66
C GLU A 37 20.60 1.86 -6.33
N LYS A 38 20.71 1.57 -7.60
CA LYS A 38 21.96 1.75 -8.38
C LYS A 38 22.31 3.24 -8.54
N ASN A 39 21.33 4.13 -8.39
CA ASN A 39 21.58 5.56 -8.38
C ASN A 39 22.00 6.02 -6.97
N VAL A 40 23.25 6.42 -6.83
CA VAL A 40 23.84 6.85 -5.55
C VAL A 40 23.18 8.09 -4.92
N ASN A 41 22.43 8.84 -5.71
CA ASN A 41 21.78 10.08 -5.24
C ASN A 41 20.39 9.85 -4.64
N ILE A 42 19.82 8.63 -4.73
CA ILE A 42 18.51 8.36 -4.15
C ILE A 42 18.57 8.50 -2.62
N ASN A 43 17.70 9.34 -2.09
CA ASN A 43 17.59 9.63 -0.66
C ASN A 43 16.17 9.46 -0.10
N ALA A 44 15.17 9.29 -0.95
CA ALA A 44 13.77 9.12 -0.56
C ALA A 44 12.96 8.34 -1.60
N TYR A 45 11.79 7.84 -1.17
CA TYR A 45 10.84 7.12 -2.01
C TYR A 45 9.42 7.66 -1.89
N ILE A 46 8.67 7.53 -2.96
CA ILE A 46 7.22 7.73 -3.00
C ILE A 46 6.59 6.44 -3.53
N LEU A 47 5.74 5.81 -2.73
CA LEU A 47 4.89 4.68 -3.14
C LEU A 47 3.48 5.20 -3.44
N ASP A 48 3.08 5.19 -4.70
CA ASP A 48 1.77 5.68 -5.13
C ASP A 48 0.77 4.53 -5.26
N LEU A 49 -0.19 4.48 -4.33
CA LEU A 49 -1.29 3.50 -4.28
C LEU A 49 -2.63 4.13 -4.64
N ARG A 50 -2.67 5.37 -5.16
CA ARG A 50 -3.92 6.02 -5.56
C ARG A 50 -4.61 5.24 -6.68
N ASN A 51 -5.93 5.10 -6.58
CA ASN A 51 -6.76 4.33 -7.51
C ASN A 51 -6.33 2.85 -7.64
N ASN A 52 -5.73 2.29 -6.59
CA ASN A 52 -5.39 0.88 -6.53
C ASN A 52 -6.42 0.12 -5.68
N PRO A 53 -7.33 -0.67 -6.29
CA PRO A 53 -8.41 -1.34 -5.56
C PRO A 53 -7.94 -2.53 -4.71
N GLY A 54 -6.63 -2.79 -4.68
CA GLY A 54 -6.03 -3.90 -3.96
C GLY A 54 -5.74 -5.12 -4.84
N GLY A 55 -5.91 -6.28 -4.27
CA GLY A 55 -5.66 -7.58 -4.89
C GLY A 55 -5.22 -8.62 -3.87
N LEU A 56 -4.17 -9.37 -4.16
CA LEU A 56 -3.74 -10.51 -3.36
C LEU A 56 -3.13 -10.09 -2.01
N LEU A 57 -3.62 -10.67 -0.92
CA LEU A 57 -3.11 -10.49 0.43
C LEU A 57 -1.62 -10.83 0.54
N SER A 58 -1.19 -11.93 -0.08
CA SER A 58 0.21 -12.36 -0.08
C SER A 58 1.15 -11.29 -0.64
N GLN A 59 0.70 -10.57 -1.64
CA GLN A 59 1.46 -9.47 -2.24
C GLN A 59 1.51 -8.24 -1.35
N ALA A 60 0.40 -7.91 -0.66
CA ALA A 60 0.39 -6.82 0.32
C ALA A 60 1.37 -7.08 1.46
N ILE A 61 1.39 -8.32 1.97
CA ILE A 61 2.32 -8.73 3.03
C ILE A 61 3.76 -8.60 2.55
N ARG A 62 4.09 -9.16 1.38
CA ARG A 62 5.46 -9.12 0.85
C ARG A 62 5.92 -7.69 0.53
N ILE A 63 5.04 -6.85 -0.03
CA ILE A 63 5.38 -5.46 -0.34
C ILE A 63 5.55 -4.63 0.95
N SER A 64 4.72 -4.86 1.97
CA SER A 64 4.93 -4.21 3.27
C SER A 64 6.26 -4.62 3.91
N ASP A 65 6.63 -5.89 3.78
CA ASP A 65 7.88 -6.46 4.29
C ASP A 65 9.11 -5.77 3.67
N PHE A 66 9.06 -5.34 2.42
CA PHE A 66 10.16 -4.63 1.75
C PHE A 66 10.56 -3.31 2.42
N PHE A 67 9.67 -2.72 3.19
CA PHE A 67 9.90 -1.44 3.86
C PHE A 67 10.00 -1.54 5.38
N LEU A 68 9.88 -2.74 5.94
CA LEU A 68 9.88 -2.98 7.39
C LEU A 68 11.00 -3.95 7.79
N ASP A 69 11.55 -3.78 8.98
CA ASP A 69 12.55 -4.70 9.54
C ASP A 69 11.97 -5.70 10.54
N ASN A 70 10.79 -5.42 11.08
CA ASN A 70 10.10 -6.27 12.06
C ASN A 70 8.67 -5.78 12.30
N GLY A 71 7.95 -6.53 13.13
CA GLY A 71 6.62 -6.18 13.61
C GLY A 71 5.49 -6.79 12.81
N GLU A 72 4.27 -6.69 13.34
CA GLU A 72 3.05 -7.19 12.68
C GLU A 72 2.73 -6.32 11.45
N ILE A 73 2.39 -6.95 10.34
CA ILE A 73 1.93 -6.26 9.13
C ILE A 73 0.41 -6.15 9.13
N VAL A 74 -0.26 -7.28 9.35
CA VAL A 74 -1.71 -7.38 9.33
C VAL A 74 -2.16 -8.61 10.12
N SER A 75 -3.34 -8.55 10.70
CA SER A 75 -4.02 -9.73 11.26
C SER A 75 -5.42 -9.88 10.71
N THR A 76 -5.94 -11.10 10.79
CA THR A 76 -7.35 -11.42 10.50
C THR A 76 -8.02 -11.94 11.75
N LYS A 77 -9.26 -11.50 11.98
CA LYS A 77 -10.12 -12.07 13.01
C LYS A 77 -11.38 -12.60 12.35
N SER A 78 -11.67 -13.86 12.63
CA SER A 78 -12.85 -14.56 12.15
C SER A 78 -13.82 -14.86 13.31
N ARG A 79 -15.01 -15.37 12.98
CA ARG A 79 -15.96 -15.82 13.98
C ARG A 79 -15.40 -16.93 14.87
N LYS A 80 -14.55 -17.80 14.29
CA LYS A 80 -13.81 -18.84 15.04
C LYS A 80 -12.41 -18.31 15.34
N THR A 81 -12.10 -18.11 16.61
CA THR A 81 -10.80 -17.56 17.04
C THR A 81 -9.61 -18.43 16.64
N SER A 82 -9.80 -19.75 16.47
CA SER A 82 -8.78 -20.68 15.96
C SER A 82 -8.37 -20.43 14.51
N GLU A 83 -9.15 -19.66 13.76
CA GLU A 83 -8.87 -19.29 12.36
C GLU A 83 -8.21 -17.89 12.27
N ASN A 84 -7.97 -17.21 13.37
CA ASN A 84 -7.28 -15.94 13.40
C ASN A 84 -5.82 -16.14 12.95
N ARG A 85 -5.34 -15.22 12.14
CA ARG A 85 -3.96 -15.24 11.62
C ARG A 85 -3.30 -13.89 11.79
N LYS A 86 -1.96 -13.93 11.89
CA LYS A 86 -1.10 -12.75 11.96
C LYS A 86 0.07 -12.94 11.01
N TRP A 87 0.48 -11.87 10.36
CA TRP A 87 1.66 -11.85 9.50
C TRP A 87 2.62 -10.77 9.99
N PHE A 88 3.89 -11.12 9.99
CA PHE A 88 4.96 -10.29 10.53
C PHE A 88 6.00 -10.01 9.46
N ALA A 89 6.62 -8.84 9.55
CA ALA A 89 7.75 -8.48 8.74
C ALA A 89 9.00 -9.26 9.16
N LYS A 90 9.87 -9.50 8.17
CA LYS A 90 11.19 -10.07 8.33
C LYS A 90 12.23 -8.95 8.24
N LYS A 91 13.40 -9.17 8.77
CA LYS A 91 14.50 -8.19 8.70
C LYS A 91 14.93 -7.95 7.25
N GLY A 92 15.03 -6.70 6.84
CA GLY A 92 15.59 -6.31 5.55
C GLY A 92 14.81 -5.25 4.79
N ASP A 93 14.74 -4.02 5.31
CA ASP A 93 14.21 -2.87 4.54
C ASP A 93 15.05 -2.63 3.28
N LEU A 94 14.46 -2.88 2.11
CA LEU A 94 15.14 -2.74 0.81
C LEU A 94 15.55 -1.30 0.51
N THR A 95 14.86 -0.32 1.08
CA THR A 95 15.16 1.10 0.90
C THR A 95 16.13 1.64 1.97
N LYS A 96 16.65 0.76 2.84
CA LYS A 96 17.67 1.08 3.85
C LYS A 96 17.28 2.21 4.79
N GLY A 97 16.00 2.27 5.16
CA GLY A 97 15.46 3.31 6.05
C GLY A 97 15.31 4.70 5.42
N LYS A 98 15.48 4.85 4.11
CA LYS A 98 15.28 6.12 3.43
C LYS A 98 13.87 6.64 3.63
N ARG A 99 13.69 7.97 3.59
CA ARG A 99 12.38 8.61 3.77
C ARG A 99 11.37 8.05 2.78
N LEU A 100 10.16 7.78 3.24
CA LEU A 100 9.09 7.17 2.44
C LEU A 100 7.78 7.94 2.63
N ILE A 101 7.16 8.30 1.52
CA ILE A 101 5.78 8.79 1.48
C ILE A 101 4.92 7.77 0.74
N VAL A 102 3.74 7.49 1.25
CA VAL A 102 2.74 6.66 0.57
C VAL A 102 1.56 7.55 0.19
N LEU A 103 1.24 7.60 -1.10
CA LEU A 103 0.08 8.34 -1.62
C LEU A 103 -1.15 7.42 -1.67
N ILE A 104 -2.24 7.87 -1.09
CA ILE A 104 -3.54 7.18 -1.11
C ILE A 104 -4.66 8.14 -1.47
N ASN A 105 -5.76 7.57 -1.97
CA ASN A 105 -7.03 8.28 -2.16
C ASN A 105 -8.20 7.31 -1.96
N TYR A 106 -9.43 7.78 -2.17
CA TYR A 106 -10.63 6.95 -2.03
C TYR A 106 -10.63 5.69 -2.93
N GLY A 107 -9.87 5.69 -4.03
CA GLY A 107 -9.68 4.52 -4.89
C GLY A 107 -8.70 3.47 -4.33
N SER A 108 -8.00 3.77 -3.23
CA SER A 108 -7.11 2.84 -2.53
C SER A 108 -7.91 1.92 -1.62
N ALA A 109 -7.90 0.60 -1.88
CA ALA A 109 -8.72 -0.35 -1.14
C ALA A 109 -8.00 -1.67 -0.82
N SER A 110 -8.47 -2.40 0.20
CA SER A 110 -8.05 -3.77 0.53
C SER A 110 -6.53 -3.90 0.73
N ALA A 111 -5.81 -4.58 -0.16
CA ALA A 111 -4.35 -4.76 -0.09
C ALA A 111 -3.59 -3.42 0.00
N SER A 112 -4.05 -2.38 -0.69
CA SER A 112 -3.49 -1.02 -0.59
C SER A 112 -3.60 -0.46 0.83
N GLU A 113 -4.73 -0.72 1.49
CA GLU A 113 -4.98 -0.27 2.86
C GLU A 113 -4.14 -1.04 3.88
N ILE A 114 -3.87 -2.31 3.62
CA ILE A 114 -2.95 -3.12 4.43
C ILE A 114 -1.54 -2.52 4.37
N VAL A 115 -1.02 -2.25 3.17
CA VAL A 115 0.32 -1.66 3.00
C VAL A 115 0.39 -0.27 3.64
N ALA A 116 -0.52 0.63 3.29
CA ALA A 116 -0.52 2.00 3.83
C ALA A 116 -0.68 2.00 5.36
N GLY A 117 -1.61 1.21 5.89
CA GLY A 117 -1.88 1.13 7.32
C GLY A 117 -0.74 0.52 8.12
N ALA A 118 -0.11 -0.54 7.62
CA ALA A 118 1.06 -1.14 8.26
C ALA A 118 2.24 -0.15 8.32
N LEU A 119 2.55 0.50 7.21
CA LEU A 119 3.65 1.48 7.16
C LEU A 119 3.37 2.72 8.02
N LYS A 120 2.09 3.14 8.12
CA LYS A 120 1.66 4.19 9.02
C LYS A 120 1.85 3.82 10.49
N ASP A 121 1.30 2.67 10.90
CA ASP A 121 1.32 2.23 12.30
C ASP A 121 2.75 2.01 12.82
N HIS A 122 3.65 1.54 11.96
CA HIS A 122 5.08 1.44 12.26
C HIS A 122 5.84 2.77 12.15
N LYS A 123 5.16 3.88 11.79
CA LYS A 123 5.81 5.18 11.55
C LYS A 123 6.93 5.11 10.51
N ARG A 124 6.84 4.11 9.61
CA ARG A 124 7.83 3.92 8.55
C ARG A 124 7.64 4.90 7.40
N ALA A 125 6.41 5.30 7.13
CA ALA A 125 6.06 6.22 6.06
C ALA A 125 5.10 7.30 6.53
N ILE A 126 5.15 8.45 5.88
CA ILE A 126 4.10 9.47 5.95
C ILE A 126 3.03 9.09 4.92
N ILE A 127 1.79 8.98 5.36
CA ILE A 127 0.65 8.74 4.47
C ILE A 127 0.06 10.08 4.05
N LEU A 128 -0.03 10.32 2.74
CA LEU A 128 -0.46 11.59 2.18
C LEU A 128 -1.56 11.39 1.14
N GLY A 129 -2.51 12.29 1.11
CA GLY A 129 -3.61 12.32 0.14
C GLY A 129 -4.98 12.32 0.81
N GLU A 130 -5.85 11.41 0.45
CA GLU A 130 -7.23 11.33 0.94
C GLU A 130 -7.48 10.01 1.68
N ASN A 131 -8.56 9.96 2.46
CA ASN A 131 -8.99 8.71 3.09
C ASN A 131 -9.15 7.59 2.07
N SER A 132 -8.70 6.39 2.42
CA SER A 132 -8.91 5.21 1.60
C SER A 132 -10.35 4.69 1.70
N PHE A 133 -10.69 3.66 0.93
CA PHE A 133 -12.05 3.16 0.74
C PHE A 133 -12.68 2.52 1.99
N GLY A 134 -11.91 1.77 2.79
CA GLY A 134 -12.42 1.03 3.95
C GLY A 134 -12.87 -0.40 3.65
N LYS A 135 -12.19 -1.10 2.72
CA LYS A 135 -12.49 -2.51 2.40
C LYS A 135 -11.66 -3.47 3.25
N GLY A 136 -12.09 -3.69 4.49
CA GLY A 136 -11.40 -4.54 5.45
C GLY A 136 -11.97 -5.96 5.60
N SER A 137 -12.74 -6.48 4.64
CA SER A 137 -13.35 -7.81 4.71
C SER A 137 -12.57 -8.85 3.92
N VAL A 138 -12.38 -10.03 4.54
CA VAL A 138 -11.88 -11.26 3.89
C VAL A 138 -13.07 -12.03 3.35
N GLN A 139 -13.07 -12.31 2.05
CA GLN A 139 -14.14 -13.07 1.40
C GLN A 139 -13.63 -14.43 0.95
N SER A 140 -14.44 -15.46 1.19
CA SER A 140 -14.22 -16.81 0.69
C SER A 140 -15.25 -17.15 -0.36
N ILE A 141 -14.83 -17.81 -1.42
CA ILE A 141 -15.71 -18.37 -2.46
C ILE A 141 -15.88 -19.84 -2.16
N ILE A 142 -17.10 -20.24 -1.84
CA ILE A 142 -17.46 -21.62 -1.52
C ILE A 142 -18.19 -22.23 -2.72
N PRO A 143 -17.60 -23.18 -3.45
CA PRO A 143 -18.28 -23.82 -4.57
C PRO A 143 -19.45 -24.65 -4.09
N LEU A 144 -20.55 -24.60 -4.83
CA LEU A 144 -21.75 -25.42 -4.59
C LEU A 144 -21.81 -26.61 -5.54
N LYS A 145 -22.51 -27.67 -5.12
CA LYS A 145 -22.66 -28.90 -5.90
C LYS A 145 -23.33 -28.69 -7.28
N ASN A 146 -24.11 -27.63 -7.45
CA ASN A 146 -24.82 -27.28 -8.69
C ASN A 146 -24.05 -26.35 -9.64
N LYS A 147 -22.71 -26.33 -9.59
CA LYS A 147 -21.81 -25.44 -10.36
C LYS A 147 -21.93 -23.94 -10.03
N GLY A 148 -22.69 -23.56 -8.99
CA GLY A 148 -22.69 -22.21 -8.44
C GLY A 148 -21.60 -22.01 -7.42
N ALA A 149 -21.48 -20.79 -6.89
CA ALA A 149 -20.61 -20.47 -5.76
C ALA A 149 -21.26 -19.42 -4.87
N ILE A 150 -20.99 -19.50 -3.56
CA ILE A 150 -21.38 -18.48 -2.60
C ILE A 150 -20.14 -17.69 -2.20
N ARG A 151 -20.25 -16.38 -2.21
CA ARG A 151 -19.23 -15.47 -1.70
C ARG A 151 -19.63 -15.03 -0.30
N LEU A 152 -18.84 -15.39 0.70
CA LEU A 152 -19.09 -15.09 2.11
C LEU A 152 -17.95 -14.27 2.71
N THR A 153 -18.30 -13.28 3.53
CA THR A 153 -17.33 -12.62 4.42
C THR A 153 -17.04 -13.54 5.60
N VAL A 154 -15.79 -13.98 5.73
CA VAL A 154 -15.35 -14.97 6.74
C VAL A 154 -14.50 -14.36 7.83
N ALA A 155 -13.85 -13.23 7.59
CA ALA A 155 -13.01 -12.52 8.55
C ALA A 155 -12.90 -11.03 8.22
N LYS A 156 -12.32 -10.26 9.15
CA LYS A 156 -11.95 -8.85 8.94
C LYS A 156 -10.45 -8.67 9.12
N TYR A 157 -9.88 -7.72 8.34
CA TYR A 157 -8.50 -7.29 8.48
C TYR A 157 -8.34 -6.25 9.59
N TYR A 158 -7.24 -6.39 10.33
CA TYR A 158 -6.83 -5.46 11.38
C TYR A 158 -5.39 -5.02 11.16
N LEU A 159 -5.14 -3.74 11.33
CA LEU A 159 -3.81 -3.12 11.29
C LEU A 159 -3.00 -3.47 12.54
N PRO A 160 -1.67 -3.25 12.56
CA PRO A 160 -0.82 -3.48 13.73
C PRO A 160 -1.32 -2.79 15.00
N SER A 161 -1.90 -1.60 14.89
CA SER A 161 -2.54 -0.87 16.00
C SER A 161 -3.80 -1.55 16.56
N GLY A 162 -4.29 -2.61 15.92
CA GLY A 162 -5.54 -3.26 16.25
C GLY A 162 -6.80 -2.60 15.67
N LYS A 163 -6.65 -1.51 14.90
CA LYS A 163 -7.77 -0.86 14.22
C LYS A 163 -8.25 -1.71 13.04
N SER A 164 -9.57 -1.79 12.88
CA SER A 164 -10.18 -2.43 11.70
C SER A 164 -10.08 -1.50 10.49
N ILE A 165 -9.78 -2.07 9.33
CA ILE A 165 -9.84 -1.34 8.05
C ILE A 165 -11.30 -1.16 7.60
N SER A 166 -12.21 -2.05 8.02
CA SER A 166 -13.60 -2.06 7.55
C SER A 166 -14.32 -0.75 7.86
N GLU A 167 -14.90 -0.15 6.83
CA GLU A 167 -15.75 1.06 6.88
C GLU A 167 -15.02 2.37 7.21
N VAL A 168 -13.84 2.30 7.83
CA VAL A 168 -13.07 3.48 8.25
C VAL A 168 -11.94 3.79 7.28
N GLY A 169 -11.34 2.74 6.70
CA GLY A 169 -10.16 2.89 5.84
C GLY A 169 -8.91 3.31 6.61
N VAL A 170 -7.96 3.84 5.87
CA VAL A 170 -6.72 4.45 6.36
C VAL A 170 -6.80 5.95 6.12
N SER A 171 -6.76 6.73 7.19
CA SER A 171 -6.68 8.19 7.08
C SER A 171 -5.23 8.61 6.81
N PRO A 172 -4.99 9.61 5.95
CA PRO A 172 -3.65 10.15 5.74
C PRO A 172 -3.12 10.84 7.00
N ASP A 173 -1.80 11.00 7.10
CA ASP A 173 -1.16 11.87 8.09
C ASP A 173 -1.21 13.32 7.64
N ILE A 174 -1.17 13.54 6.32
CA ILE A 174 -1.30 14.83 5.67
C ILE A 174 -2.43 14.74 4.65
N GLU A 175 -3.54 15.38 4.96
CA GLU A 175 -4.71 15.40 4.07
C GLU A 175 -4.52 16.44 2.98
N ILE A 176 -4.55 15.99 1.74
CA ILE A 176 -4.50 16.84 0.54
C ILE A 176 -5.48 16.26 -0.48
N ASN A 177 -6.54 17.00 -0.74
CA ASN A 177 -7.53 16.63 -1.73
C ASN A 177 -7.01 16.89 -3.15
N GLU A 178 -7.48 16.12 -4.11
CA GLU A 178 -7.23 16.37 -5.53
C GLU A 178 -7.82 17.74 -5.92
N GLU A 179 -7.02 18.57 -6.57
CA GLU A 179 -7.43 19.93 -6.93
C GLU A 179 -7.51 20.10 -8.45
N GLY A 180 -8.61 20.75 -8.89
CA GLY A 180 -8.82 21.14 -10.27
C GLY A 180 -9.47 20.07 -11.15
N GLU A 181 -10.25 20.51 -12.15
CA GLU A 181 -10.96 19.65 -13.10
C GLU A 181 -10.01 18.85 -14.01
N GLU A 182 -8.80 19.33 -14.20
CA GLU A 182 -7.75 18.69 -15.01
C GLU A 182 -6.77 17.84 -14.20
N PHE A 183 -7.11 17.50 -12.94
CA PHE A 183 -6.26 16.65 -12.13
C PHE A 183 -5.94 15.33 -12.83
N ARG A 184 -4.67 15.01 -12.94
CA ARG A 184 -4.18 13.74 -13.47
C ARG A 184 -2.97 13.27 -12.67
N ILE A 185 -3.05 12.05 -12.18
CA ILE A 185 -1.94 11.41 -11.46
C ILE A 185 -0.66 11.49 -12.30
N LYS A 186 0.42 11.94 -11.64
CA LYS A 186 1.76 12.08 -12.21
C LYS A 186 1.84 13.10 -13.38
N SER A 187 0.98 14.08 -13.41
CA SER A 187 1.06 15.22 -14.32
C SER A 187 1.53 16.48 -13.58
N LYS A 188 1.67 17.58 -14.31
CA LYS A 188 1.96 18.90 -13.71
C LYS A 188 0.84 19.38 -12.79
N THR A 189 -0.38 18.89 -12.99
CA THR A 189 -1.57 19.21 -12.17
C THR A 189 -1.74 18.31 -10.95
N ASP A 190 -0.84 17.35 -10.72
CA ASP A 190 -0.86 16.48 -9.55
C ASP A 190 -0.37 17.21 -8.30
N ASN A 191 -1.26 17.93 -7.64
CA ASN A 191 -0.95 18.71 -6.44
C ASN A 191 -0.48 17.83 -5.27
N GLN A 192 -1.02 16.61 -5.13
CA GLN A 192 -0.62 15.66 -4.09
C GLN A 192 0.82 15.18 -4.29
N LEU A 193 1.20 14.79 -5.51
CA LEU A 193 2.57 14.38 -5.82
C LEU A 193 3.55 15.55 -5.68
N ASN A 194 3.18 16.73 -6.18
CA ASN A 194 4.00 17.93 -6.08
C ASN A 194 4.28 18.29 -4.61
N TYR A 195 3.28 18.17 -3.74
CA TYR A 195 3.47 18.39 -2.30
C TYR A 195 4.38 17.32 -1.68
N ALA A 196 4.22 16.05 -2.02
CA ALA A 196 5.07 14.98 -1.54
C ALA A 196 6.55 15.20 -1.91
N ILE A 197 6.81 15.60 -3.16
CA ILE A 197 8.17 15.95 -3.64
C ILE A 197 8.73 17.12 -2.82
N LYS A 198 7.95 18.19 -2.63
CA LYS A 198 8.36 19.34 -1.83
C LYS A 198 8.70 18.95 -0.39
N LEU A 199 7.89 18.11 0.24
CA LEU A 199 8.10 17.63 1.61
C LEU A 199 9.38 16.80 1.75
N LEU A 200 9.74 16.02 0.72
CA LEU A 200 10.96 15.21 0.71
C LEU A 200 12.23 16.03 0.41
N LYS A 201 12.10 17.19 -0.17
CA LYS A 201 13.23 18.10 -0.44
C LYS A 201 13.59 19.02 0.73
N GLY A 202 12.64 19.23 1.64
CA GLY A 202 12.85 19.96 2.85
C GLY A 202 12.72 21.05 3.25
#